data_90a324cb3bd3c9bfba4d2ddb0e773e73
#
_entry.id   90a324cb3bd3c9bfba4d2ddb0e773e73
#
_cell.length_a   1.000
_cell.length_b   1.000
_cell.length_c   1.000
_cell.angle_alpha   90.00
_cell.angle_beta   90.00
_cell.angle_gamma   90.00
#
_symmetry.space_group_name_H-M   'P 1'
#
loop_
_entity.id
_entity.type
_entity.pdbx_description
1 polymer ?
#
loop_
_entity_poly.entity_id
_entity_poly.type
_entity_poly.pdbx_seq_one_letter_code
_entity_poly.pdbx_strand_id
1 'polypeptide(L)'
;FSYSDQTDLTATSANNTEWDAEALVSYDASNLIIFTKNWINGITKGYLVSKTPGTYLLSPLTTTLNSNGLITGGTYNPLTAKLYLVGYNNILQPFVWECKNFTGSDVFSGSTNRTDLSSLSFEQVEAITFVDENSYYITSEAFDQGITDYAKLISFSTNDVALSMDAEYKTNNLALFPNPVEDVLHIKGSEIASVQVYDTKQVKLYDGNNFLIDMSPLSSGIYFVNVRFNNHTSVIKKIIKK
;
A
#
# COMPACT_ATOMS: atom_id res chain seq x y z
N PHE A 1 19.93 -3.78 -8.44
CA PHE A 1 20.48 -2.87 -7.41
C PHE A 1 21.54 -3.59 -6.59
N SER A 2 22.32 -2.80 -5.85
CA SER A 2 23.25 -3.24 -4.81
C SER A 2 23.13 -2.31 -3.60
N TYR A 3 23.54 -2.79 -2.44
CA TYR A 3 23.55 -2.00 -1.21
C TYR A 3 24.91 -1.31 -1.01
N SER A 4 24.92 0.00 -0.72
CA SER A 4 26.15 0.76 -0.54
C SER A 4 26.92 0.40 0.74
N ASP A 5 26.22 -0.17 1.72
CA ASP A 5 26.75 -0.61 3.01
C ASP A 5 27.10 -2.10 3.06
N GLN A 6 26.84 -2.87 1.99
CA GLN A 6 27.31 -4.23 1.83
C GLN A 6 28.71 -4.24 1.19
N THR A 7 29.73 -4.15 2.01
CA THR A 7 31.13 -4.06 1.55
C THR A 7 31.78 -5.41 1.27
N ASP A 8 31.27 -6.48 1.88
CA ASP A 8 31.70 -7.85 1.64
C ASP A 8 30.62 -8.59 0.83
N LEU A 9 30.96 -8.99 -0.39
CA LEU A 9 30.10 -9.75 -1.30
C LEU A 9 30.42 -11.24 -1.33
N THR A 10 31.24 -11.72 -0.40
CA THR A 10 31.55 -13.14 -0.28
C THR A 10 30.28 -13.90 0.03
N ALA A 11 30.07 -15.02 -0.68
CA ALA A 11 28.90 -15.87 -0.42
C ALA A 11 28.91 -16.40 1.02
N THR A 12 27.80 -16.21 1.72
CA THR A 12 27.59 -16.70 3.07
C THR A 12 26.82 -18.03 3.03
N SER A 13 26.77 -18.72 4.16
CA SER A 13 25.84 -19.85 4.34
C SER A 13 24.39 -19.35 4.29
N ALA A 14 23.44 -20.25 4.08
CA ALA A 14 22.01 -19.93 4.14
C ALA A 14 21.66 -19.26 5.48
N ASN A 15 20.76 -18.29 5.45
CA ASN A 15 20.27 -17.57 6.63
C ASN A 15 21.38 -16.89 7.45
N ASN A 16 22.40 -16.36 6.78
CA ASN A 16 23.56 -15.74 7.41
C ASN A 16 23.95 -14.44 6.69
N THR A 17 23.02 -13.50 6.60
CA THR A 17 23.24 -12.19 5.97
C THR A 17 22.38 -11.12 6.64
N GLU A 18 22.81 -9.85 6.55
CA GLU A 18 22.01 -8.68 6.94
C GLU A 18 21.21 -8.10 5.78
N TRP A 19 21.49 -8.51 4.54
CA TRP A 19 21.00 -7.86 3.32
C TRP A 19 20.05 -8.76 2.49
N ASP A 20 19.33 -9.66 3.12
CA ASP A 20 18.30 -10.45 2.46
C ASP A 20 17.08 -9.56 2.14
N ALA A 21 16.79 -9.35 0.85
CA ALA A 21 15.73 -8.45 0.37
C ALA A 21 14.38 -9.18 0.38
N GLU A 22 13.61 -9.04 1.43
CA GLU A 22 12.36 -9.79 1.59
C GLU A 22 11.09 -8.93 1.46
N ALA A 23 11.02 -7.80 2.13
CA ALA A 23 9.83 -6.95 2.07
C ALA A 23 9.99 -5.84 1.04
N LEU A 24 9.05 -5.75 0.10
CA LEU A 24 8.99 -4.69 -0.91
C LEU A 24 7.68 -3.92 -0.76
N VAL A 25 7.79 -2.62 -0.50
CA VAL A 25 6.66 -1.74 -0.23
C VAL A 25 6.55 -0.66 -1.29
N SER A 26 5.36 -0.51 -1.88
CA SER A 26 5.04 0.66 -2.72
C SER A 26 4.80 1.87 -1.82
N TYR A 27 5.77 2.80 -1.77
CA TYR A 27 5.76 3.92 -0.83
C TYR A 27 5.00 5.13 -1.38
N ASP A 28 5.37 5.59 -2.56
CA ASP A 28 4.72 6.71 -3.24
C ASP A 28 4.61 6.47 -4.76
N ALA A 29 4.22 7.48 -5.52
CA ALA A 29 4.06 7.37 -6.97
C ALA A 29 5.36 6.99 -7.69
N SER A 30 6.53 7.37 -7.15
CA SER A 30 7.84 7.25 -7.80
C SER A 30 8.77 6.25 -7.14
N ASN A 31 8.49 5.83 -5.90
CA ASN A 31 9.43 5.08 -5.07
C ASN A 31 8.81 3.84 -4.43
N LEU A 32 9.67 2.85 -4.27
CA LEU A 32 9.50 1.67 -3.44
C LEU A 32 10.44 1.76 -2.24
N ILE A 33 10.17 1.04 -1.17
CA ILE A 33 11.13 0.77 -0.09
C ILE A 33 11.33 -0.73 0.01
N ILE A 34 12.59 -1.16 0.01
CA ILE A 34 13.00 -2.55 0.29
C ILE A 34 13.40 -2.61 1.75
N PHE A 35 12.94 -3.63 2.47
CA PHE A 35 13.36 -3.92 3.83
C PHE A 35 14.09 -5.25 3.89
N THR A 36 15.12 -5.31 4.74
CA THR A 36 15.94 -6.51 4.88
C THR A 36 15.39 -7.45 5.95
N LYS A 37 15.41 -8.75 5.63
CA LYS A 37 15.33 -9.85 6.59
C LYS A 37 16.73 -10.07 7.13
N ASN A 38 17.02 -9.48 8.29
CA ASN A 38 18.35 -9.52 8.86
C ASN A 38 18.50 -10.76 9.77
N TRP A 39 19.18 -11.77 9.25
CA TRP A 39 19.40 -13.05 9.93
C TRP A 39 20.45 -12.99 11.06
N ILE A 40 21.28 -11.92 11.09
CA ILE A 40 22.40 -11.83 12.04
C ILE A 40 21.93 -11.30 13.39
N ASN A 41 21.12 -10.24 13.38
CA ASN A 41 20.81 -9.51 14.63
C ASN A 41 19.35 -9.00 14.69
N GLY A 42 18.54 -9.24 13.64
CA GLY A 42 17.13 -8.82 13.58
C GLY A 42 16.95 -7.30 13.44
N ILE A 43 17.99 -6.55 13.11
CA ILE A 43 17.89 -5.11 12.83
C ILE A 43 17.60 -4.92 11.34
N THR A 44 16.35 -4.65 11.00
CA THR A 44 15.99 -4.39 9.62
C THR A 44 16.39 -2.98 9.18
N LYS A 45 16.89 -2.88 7.95
CA LYS A 45 17.21 -1.63 7.24
C LYS A 45 16.19 -1.41 6.14
N GLY A 46 15.84 -0.16 5.87
CA GLY A 46 15.04 0.24 4.72
C GLY A 46 15.92 0.89 3.65
N TYR A 47 15.57 0.66 2.37
CA TYR A 47 16.29 1.26 1.23
C TYR A 47 15.27 1.80 0.23
N LEU A 48 15.36 3.10 -0.04
CA LEU A 48 14.51 3.74 -1.04
C LEU A 48 15.02 3.44 -2.44
N VAL A 49 14.15 2.97 -3.33
CA VAL A 49 14.48 2.66 -4.72
C VAL A 49 13.43 3.27 -5.66
N SER A 50 13.90 3.86 -6.77
CA SER A 50 13.02 4.42 -7.79
C SER A 50 12.22 3.31 -8.52
N LYS A 51 10.96 3.61 -8.84
CA LYS A 51 10.13 2.77 -9.73
C LYS A 51 10.56 2.88 -11.20
N THR A 52 11.40 3.84 -11.55
CA THR A 52 11.96 3.92 -12.91
C THR A 52 12.95 2.78 -13.10
N PRO A 53 12.87 1.99 -14.19
CA PRO A 53 13.86 0.95 -14.45
C PRO A 53 15.28 1.51 -14.55
N GLY A 54 16.26 0.83 -13.91
CA GLY A 54 17.65 1.28 -13.89
C GLY A 54 18.52 0.39 -13.00
N THR A 55 19.81 0.77 -12.90
CA THR A 55 20.76 0.16 -11.97
C THR A 55 21.01 1.13 -10.82
N TYR A 56 20.85 0.67 -9.59
CA TYR A 56 20.88 1.52 -8.40
C TYR A 56 21.87 0.99 -7.37
N LEU A 57 22.65 1.91 -6.80
CA LEU A 57 23.40 1.70 -5.57
C LEU A 57 22.58 2.35 -4.45
N LEU A 58 21.97 1.52 -3.59
CA LEU A 58 21.04 1.96 -2.57
C LEU A 58 21.75 2.21 -1.24
N SER A 59 21.52 3.37 -0.68
CA SER A 59 21.96 3.67 0.70
C SER A 59 20.84 3.36 1.69
N PRO A 60 21.17 2.85 2.89
CA PRO A 60 20.16 2.63 3.91
C PRO A 60 19.52 3.95 4.35
N LEU A 61 18.26 3.90 4.76
CA LEU A 61 17.59 5.01 5.44
C LEU A 61 18.35 5.35 6.74
N THR A 62 18.16 6.57 7.23
CA THR A 62 18.92 7.08 8.38
C THR A 62 18.67 6.28 9.65
N THR A 63 17.42 5.81 9.84
CA THR A 63 17.04 5.02 11.02
C THR A 63 16.84 3.56 10.65
N THR A 64 16.98 2.69 11.65
CA THR A 64 16.77 1.24 11.54
C THR A 64 15.77 0.79 12.59
N LEU A 65 15.21 -0.42 12.40
CA LEU A 65 14.28 -1.01 13.36
C LEU A 65 14.86 -2.33 13.91
N ASN A 66 15.06 -2.39 15.23
CA ASN A 66 15.26 -3.67 15.90
C ASN A 66 13.91 -4.41 15.96
N SER A 67 13.69 -5.30 15.00
CA SER A 67 12.42 -5.99 14.85
C SER A 67 12.17 -7.08 15.87
N ASN A 68 13.23 -7.48 16.64
CA ASN A 68 13.16 -8.63 17.54
C ASN A 68 12.67 -9.92 16.82
N GLY A 69 13.13 -10.10 15.59
CA GLY A 69 12.75 -11.19 14.69
C GLY A 69 13.14 -10.87 13.26
N LEU A 70 12.53 -11.56 12.32
CA LEU A 70 12.80 -11.48 10.89
C LEU A 70 11.64 -10.76 10.20
N ILE A 71 11.91 -9.65 9.53
CA ILE A 71 10.92 -8.98 8.68
C ILE A 71 10.85 -9.71 7.34
N THR A 72 9.64 -10.05 6.92
CA THR A 72 9.36 -10.84 5.71
C THR A 72 8.43 -10.14 4.74
N GLY A 73 7.58 -9.22 5.22
CA GLY A 73 6.66 -8.49 4.37
C GLY A 73 6.31 -7.11 4.89
N GLY A 74 5.72 -6.29 4.03
CA GLY A 74 5.31 -4.95 4.43
C GLY A 74 4.32 -4.30 3.48
N THR A 75 3.58 -3.32 3.99
CA THR A 75 2.67 -2.47 3.21
C THR A 75 2.63 -1.05 3.77
N TYR A 76 2.63 -0.06 2.88
CA TYR A 76 2.33 1.32 3.25
C TYR A 76 0.87 1.60 2.92
N ASN A 77 0.11 2.04 3.91
CA ASN A 77 -1.27 2.45 3.73
C ASN A 77 -1.32 3.97 3.54
N PRO A 78 -1.54 4.47 2.32
CA PRO A 78 -1.58 5.91 2.05
C PRO A 78 -2.80 6.60 2.65
N LEU A 79 -3.86 5.86 3.01
CA LEU A 79 -5.06 6.41 3.63
C LEU A 79 -4.80 6.87 5.07
N THR A 80 -3.84 6.24 5.74
CA THR A 80 -3.49 6.49 7.14
C THR A 80 -2.07 7.03 7.32
N ALA A 81 -1.28 7.09 6.25
CA ALA A 81 0.17 7.37 6.24
C ALA A 81 0.96 6.50 7.22
N LYS A 82 0.58 5.23 7.34
CA LYS A 82 1.24 4.24 8.20
C LYS A 82 1.90 3.14 7.37
N LEU A 83 3.04 2.70 7.84
CA LEU A 83 3.71 1.51 7.33
C LEU A 83 3.48 0.36 8.31
N TYR A 84 3.10 -0.80 7.77
CA TYR A 84 3.03 -2.04 8.52
C TYR A 84 4.05 -3.03 7.97
N LEU A 85 4.83 -3.64 8.87
CA LEU A 85 5.77 -4.71 8.56
C LEU A 85 5.34 -5.96 9.32
N VAL A 86 5.40 -7.10 8.65
CA VAL A 86 5.14 -8.41 9.28
C VAL A 86 6.40 -9.23 9.32
N GLY A 87 6.41 -10.21 10.21
CA GLY A 87 7.50 -11.15 10.36
C GLY A 87 7.26 -12.12 11.50
N TYR A 88 8.26 -12.90 11.82
CA TYR A 88 8.22 -13.89 12.90
C TYR A 88 9.55 -13.95 13.64
N ASN A 89 9.53 -14.43 14.87
CA ASN A 89 10.72 -14.62 15.67
C ASN A 89 11.29 -16.05 15.54
N ASN A 90 12.35 -16.36 16.26
CA ASN A 90 13.06 -17.64 16.19
C ASN A 90 12.22 -18.88 16.59
N ILE A 91 11.08 -18.65 17.23
CA ILE A 91 10.11 -19.72 17.57
C ILE A 91 8.86 -19.62 16.69
N LEU A 92 8.98 -18.99 15.51
CA LEU A 92 7.89 -18.79 14.54
C LEU A 92 6.65 -18.06 15.10
N GLN A 93 6.82 -17.29 16.17
CA GLN A 93 5.73 -16.43 16.66
C GLN A 93 5.61 -15.22 15.77
N PRO A 94 4.48 -15.05 15.03
CA PRO A 94 4.29 -13.93 14.12
C PRO A 94 4.01 -12.63 14.84
N PHE A 95 4.38 -11.52 14.18
CA PHE A 95 4.16 -10.18 14.69
C PHE A 95 3.88 -9.19 13.56
N VAL A 96 3.32 -8.04 13.95
CA VAL A 96 3.15 -6.84 13.11
C VAL A 96 3.83 -5.67 13.79
N TRP A 97 4.63 -4.90 13.04
CA TRP A 97 5.11 -3.58 13.41
C TRP A 97 4.26 -2.50 12.72
N GLU A 98 3.76 -1.54 13.49
CA GLU A 98 3.19 -0.30 13.01
C GLU A 98 4.25 0.79 13.08
N CYS A 99 4.50 1.50 11.97
CA CYS A 99 5.38 2.68 11.91
C CYS A 99 4.54 3.88 11.47
N LYS A 100 4.56 4.96 12.24
CA LYS A 100 3.75 6.17 12.02
C LYS A 100 4.46 7.44 12.46
N ASN A 101 3.95 8.59 12.00
CA ASN A 101 4.46 9.93 12.33
C ASN A 101 5.95 10.11 11.96
N PHE A 102 6.40 9.42 10.93
CA PHE A 102 7.78 9.51 10.45
C PHE A 102 7.94 10.67 9.45
N THR A 103 9.18 11.07 9.19
CA THR A 103 9.50 12.19 8.30
C THR A 103 10.00 11.68 6.96
N GLY A 104 9.32 12.06 5.88
CA GLY A 104 9.68 11.65 4.52
C GLY A 104 9.74 10.12 4.41
N SER A 105 10.74 9.61 3.72
CA SER A 105 10.93 8.16 3.54
C SER A 105 11.64 7.46 4.70
N ASP A 106 12.08 8.20 5.74
CA ASP A 106 12.75 7.62 6.90
C ASP A 106 11.70 7.03 7.88
N VAL A 107 11.14 5.91 7.49
CA VAL A 107 9.93 5.31 8.07
C VAL A 107 10.08 4.84 9.52
N PHE A 108 11.29 4.74 10.02
CA PHE A 108 11.55 4.39 11.42
C PHE A 108 11.86 5.61 12.29
N SER A 109 11.88 6.84 11.72
CA SER A 109 12.16 8.08 12.47
C SER A 109 11.01 8.53 13.37
N GLY A 110 9.82 7.95 13.21
CA GLY A 110 8.64 8.25 14.01
C GLY A 110 8.41 7.27 15.16
N SER A 111 7.15 7.03 15.46
CA SER A 111 6.75 6.04 16.46
C SER A 111 6.61 4.66 15.84
N THR A 112 7.18 3.65 16.49
CA THR A 112 7.07 2.24 16.09
C THR A 112 6.45 1.42 17.21
N ASN A 113 5.43 0.62 16.89
CA ASN A 113 4.73 -0.24 17.84
C ASN A 113 4.67 -1.67 17.32
N ARG A 114 5.07 -2.63 18.16
CA ARG A 114 4.96 -4.05 17.85
C ARG A 114 3.70 -4.64 18.48
N THR A 115 3.01 -5.48 17.70
CA THR A 115 1.93 -6.34 18.17
C THR A 115 2.28 -7.78 17.85
N ASP A 116 2.43 -8.61 18.86
CA ASP A 116 2.59 -10.05 18.68
C ASP A 116 1.24 -10.68 18.38
N LEU A 117 1.17 -11.47 17.31
CA LEU A 117 -0.05 -12.16 16.89
C LEU A 117 -0.17 -13.50 17.66
N SER A 118 -0.25 -13.43 18.97
CA SER A 118 -0.19 -14.58 19.86
C SER A 118 -1.38 -15.56 19.74
N SER A 119 -2.47 -15.13 19.11
CA SER A 119 -3.60 -16.00 18.77
C SER A 119 -3.29 -16.94 17.61
N LEU A 120 -2.29 -16.62 16.80
CA LEU A 120 -1.71 -17.49 15.79
C LEU A 120 -0.56 -18.23 16.45
N SER A 121 -0.55 -19.56 16.37
CA SER A 121 0.47 -20.37 17.04
C SER A 121 1.85 -20.17 16.39
N PHE A 122 2.27 -21.08 15.55
CA PHE A 122 3.53 -20.99 14.80
C PHE A 122 3.19 -20.66 13.34
N GLU A 123 3.61 -19.50 12.86
CA GLU A 123 3.32 -19.04 11.51
C GLU A 123 4.54 -18.37 10.87
N GLN A 124 4.87 -18.79 9.67
CA GLN A 124 5.79 -18.07 8.81
C GLN A 124 4.99 -17.09 7.97
N VAL A 125 4.69 -15.92 8.53
CA VAL A 125 4.00 -14.86 7.80
C VAL A 125 4.96 -14.21 6.80
N GLU A 126 4.52 -14.01 5.53
CA GLU A 126 5.41 -13.60 4.45
C GLU A 126 4.95 -12.33 3.74
N ALA A 127 3.67 -11.99 3.81
CA ALA A 127 3.19 -10.77 3.19
C ALA A 127 2.06 -10.13 3.99
N ILE A 128 1.92 -8.81 3.83
CA ILE A 128 0.77 -8.03 4.30
C ILE A 128 0.36 -7.04 3.21
N THR A 129 -0.93 -6.85 3.03
CA THR A 129 -1.48 -5.80 2.15
C THR A 129 -2.65 -5.12 2.83
N PHE A 130 -2.84 -3.81 2.58
CA PHE A 130 -4.02 -3.09 3.04
C PHE A 130 -5.17 -3.26 2.04
N VAL A 131 -6.40 -3.19 2.56
CA VAL A 131 -7.65 -3.18 1.79
C VAL A 131 -8.29 -1.79 1.86
N ASP A 132 -8.36 -1.25 3.07
CA ASP A 132 -8.85 0.08 3.40
C ASP A 132 -8.04 0.67 4.58
N GLU A 133 -8.54 1.71 5.25
CA GLU A 133 -7.85 2.34 6.38
C GLU A 133 -7.64 1.40 7.57
N ASN A 134 -8.49 0.40 7.74
CA ASN A 134 -8.51 -0.47 8.92
C ASN A 134 -8.29 -1.95 8.63
N SER A 135 -8.44 -2.38 7.38
CA SER A 135 -8.50 -3.78 7.00
C SER A 135 -7.26 -4.19 6.23
N TYR A 136 -6.66 -5.29 6.63
CA TYR A 136 -5.44 -5.85 6.05
C TYR A 136 -5.59 -7.36 5.88
N TYR A 137 -4.88 -7.92 4.90
CA TYR A 137 -4.66 -9.36 4.78
C TYR A 137 -3.18 -9.67 4.96
N ILE A 138 -2.92 -10.74 5.70
CA ILE A 138 -1.59 -11.33 5.92
C ILE A 138 -1.62 -12.74 5.34
N THR A 139 -0.54 -13.15 4.66
CA THR A 139 -0.36 -14.53 4.22
C THR A 139 0.75 -15.20 5.00
N SER A 140 0.61 -16.50 5.24
CA SER A 140 1.69 -17.36 5.73
C SER A 140 1.98 -18.47 4.73
N GLU A 141 3.20 -18.99 4.74
CA GLU A 141 3.57 -20.18 4.01
C GLU A 141 3.35 -21.46 4.84
N ALA A 142 3.23 -22.59 4.16
CA ALA A 142 3.19 -23.88 4.81
C ALA A 142 4.59 -24.32 5.22
N PHE A 143 4.72 -24.95 6.39
CA PHE A 143 5.98 -25.54 6.83
C PHE A 143 5.76 -26.90 7.49
N ASP A 144 6.82 -27.72 7.49
CA ASP A 144 6.86 -29.01 8.19
C ASP A 144 8.24 -29.18 8.87
N GLN A 145 8.25 -28.91 10.17
CA GLN A 145 9.44 -29.07 11.02
C GLN A 145 9.10 -29.94 12.25
N GLY A 146 8.40 -31.05 12.03
CA GLY A 146 7.88 -31.92 13.10
C GLY A 146 6.51 -31.46 13.62
N ILE A 147 6.09 -30.27 13.26
CA ILE A 147 4.72 -29.76 13.33
C ILE A 147 4.40 -29.28 11.92
N THR A 148 3.35 -29.83 11.32
CA THR A 148 2.88 -29.40 10.00
C THR A 148 1.90 -28.27 10.17
N ASP A 149 2.14 -27.14 9.51
CA ASP A 149 1.16 -26.05 9.35
C ASP A 149 0.95 -25.74 7.88
N TYR A 150 -0.28 -25.33 7.54
CA TYR A 150 -0.69 -25.05 6.18
C TYR A 150 -0.63 -23.53 5.91
N ALA A 151 -0.38 -23.16 4.66
CA ALA A 151 -0.48 -21.76 4.22
C ALA A 151 -1.87 -21.18 4.53
N LYS A 152 -1.90 -19.97 5.06
CA LYS A 152 -3.13 -19.28 5.49
C LYS A 152 -3.26 -17.89 4.87
N LEU A 153 -4.50 -17.45 4.70
CA LEU A 153 -4.87 -16.06 4.51
C LEU A 153 -5.56 -15.59 5.78
N ILE A 154 -4.97 -14.61 6.43
CA ILE A 154 -5.36 -14.12 7.76
C ILE A 154 -5.86 -12.70 7.60
N SER A 155 -7.03 -12.38 8.17
CA SER A 155 -7.50 -11.00 8.27
C SER A 155 -6.91 -10.33 9.52
N PHE A 156 -6.41 -9.12 9.33
CA PHE A 156 -5.90 -8.26 10.41
C PHE A 156 -6.63 -6.92 10.33
N SER A 157 -7.09 -6.42 11.47
CA SER A 157 -7.82 -5.16 11.53
C SER A 157 -7.22 -4.24 12.58
N THR A 158 -7.24 -2.94 12.28
CA THR A 158 -6.82 -1.85 13.18
C THR A 158 -8.03 -0.99 13.55
N ASN A 159 -7.80 0.04 14.38
CA ASN A 159 -8.79 1.10 14.64
C ASN A 159 -8.32 2.43 14.03
N ASP A 160 -7.65 2.36 12.90
CA ASP A 160 -7.13 3.54 12.23
C ASP A 160 -8.25 4.37 11.62
N VAL A 161 -7.99 5.67 11.54
CA VAL A 161 -8.87 6.63 10.87
C VAL A 161 -8.12 7.18 9.67
N ALA A 162 -8.77 7.24 8.52
CA ALA A 162 -8.18 7.85 7.34
C ALA A 162 -7.77 9.30 7.63
N LEU A 163 -6.53 9.66 7.29
CA LEU A 163 -6.00 11.03 7.52
C LEU A 163 -6.67 12.09 6.66
N SER A 164 -7.36 11.69 5.59
CA SER A 164 -8.00 12.63 4.69
C SER A 164 -9.41 13.00 5.14
N MET A 165 -9.53 13.87 6.11
CA MET A 165 -10.76 14.68 6.25
C MET A 165 -11.06 15.48 4.95
N ASP A 166 -10.04 15.85 4.19
CA ASP A 166 -10.19 16.53 2.91
C ASP A 166 -10.79 15.67 1.80
N ALA A 167 -10.45 14.38 1.71
CA ALA A 167 -11.02 13.51 0.69
C ALA A 167 -12.47 13.14 1.03
N GLU A 168 -12.78 12.88 2.29
CA GLU A 168 -14.14 12.58 2.75
C GLU A 168 -15.05 13.82 2.64
N TYR A 169 -14.56 15.00 3.02
CA TYR A 169 -15.29 16.25 2.84
C TYR A 169 -15.55 16.55 1.36
N LYS A 170 -14.58 16.30 0.48
CA LYS A 170 -14.73 16.51 -0.97
C LYS A 170 -15.62 15.47 -1.63
N THR A 171 -15.54 14.21 -1.19
CA THR A 171 -16.43 13.15 -1.70
C THR A 171 -17.86 13.33 -1.21
N ASN A 172 -18.08 13.79 0.02
CA ASN A 172 -19.41 14.07 0.56
C ASN A 172 -20.10 15.23 -0.15
N ASN A 173 -19.35 16.18 -0.73
CA ASN A 173 -19.89 17.28 -1.53
C ASN A 173 -19.92 16.97 -3.03
N LEU A 174 -19.35 15.84 -3.49
CA LEU A 174 -19.36 15.44 -4.89
C LEU A 174 -20.66 14.70 -5.21
N ALA A 175 -21.50 15.32 -5.99
CA ALA A 175 -22.73 14.75 -6.50
C ALA A 175 -22.67 14.59 -8.03
N LEU A 176 -23.02 13.42 -8.53
CA LEU A 176 -23.22 13.10 -9.94
C LEU A 176 -24.68 12.70 -10.14
N PHE A 177 -25.42 13.50 -10.89
CA PHE A 177 -26.85 13.27 -11.05
C PHE A 177 -27.36 13.76 -12.43
N PRO A 178 -28.50 13.18 -12.93
CA PRO A 178 -29.15 12.01 -12.38
C PRO A 178 -28.33 10.74 -12.59
N ASN A 179 -28.55 9.72 -11.78
CA ASN A 179 -28.00 8.39 -12.00
C ASN A 179 -29.10 7.37 -11.64
N PRO A 180 -29.72 6.70 -12.59
CA PRO A 180 -29.40 6.64 -14.05
C PRO A 180 -29.61 7.97 -14.80
N VAL A 181 -28.72 8.20 -15.79
CA VAL A 181 -28.77 9.40 -16.65
C VAL A 181 -29.39 9.07 -18.02
N GLU A 182 -30.14 10.01 -18.57
CA GLU A 182 -30.64 9.94 -19.96
C GLU A 182 -29.78 10.80 -20.89
N ASP A 183 -29.80 12.10 -20.74
CA ASP A 183 -29.12 12.99 -21.69
C ASP A 183 -27.91 13.72 -21.07
N VAL A 184 -28.09 14.38 -19.92
CA VAL A 184 -27.05 15.20 -19.32
C VAL A 184 -26.73 14.76 -17.90
N LEU A 185 -25.46 14.47 -17.66
CA LEU A 185 -24.93 14.19 -16.33
C LEU A 185 -24.38 15.49 -15.73
N HIS A 186 -24.93 15.88 -14.59
CA HIS A 186 -24.44 16.98 -13.79
C HIS A 186 -23.41 16.50 -12.79
N ILE A 187 -22.30 17.23 -12.70
CA ILE A 187 -21.26 16.99 -11.72
C ILE A 187 -21.16 18.22 -10.84
N LYS A 188 -21.45 18.08 -9.56
CA LYS A 188 -21.45 19.16 -8.58
C LYS A 188 -20.48 18.81 -7.45
N GLY A 189 -19.57 19.72 -7.15
CA GLY A 189 -18.58 19.57 -6.08
C GLY A 189 -17.70 20.81 -5.99
N SER A 190 -16.92 20.91 -4.93
CA SER A 190 -15.92 21.97 -4.76
C SER A 190 -14.56 21.52 -5.30
N GLU A 191 -13.78 22.48 -5.79
CA GLU A 191 -12.39 22.29 -6.21
C GLU A 191 -12.15 21.20 -7.28
N ILE A 192 -13.13 20.97 -8.17
CA ILE A 192 -12.98 20.04 -9.29
C ILE A 192 -12.08 20.66 -10.35
N ALA A 193 -10.99 19.98 -10.70
CA ALA A 193 -10.05 20.42 -11.74
C ALA A 193 -10.46 19.90 -13.13
N SER A 194 -10.82 18.61 -13.23
CA SER A 194 -11.20 18.00 -14.50
C SER A 194 -12.05 16.76 -14.29
N VAL A 195 -12.72 16.34 -15.37
CA VAL A 195 -13.58 15.15 -15.41
C VAL A 195 -13.20 14.31 -16.62
N GLN A 196 -13.15 13.01 -16.44
CA GLN A 196 -12.94 12.01 -17.50
C GLN A 196 -14.05 10.99 -17.45
N VAL A 197 -14.56 10.59 -18.61
CA VAL A 197 -15.58 9.52 -18.72
C VAL A 197 -15.00 8.35 -19.50
N TYR A 198 -15.21 7.15 -18.99
CA TYR A 198 -14.74 5.90 -19.57
C TYR A 198 -15.88 4.90 -19.73
N ASP A 199 -15.80 4.08 -20.76
CA ASP A 199 -16.66 2.90 -20.89
C ASP A 199 -16.13 1.72 -20.04
N THR A 200 -16.84 0.59 -20.10
CA THR A 200 -16.44 -0.65 -19.39
C THR A 200 -15.18 -1.32 -19.94
N LYS A 201 -14.72 -0.92 -21.13
CA LYS A 201 -13.46 -1.38 -21.74
C LYS A 201 -12.30 -0.42 -21.44
N GLN A 202 -12.51 0.56 -20.56
CA GLN A 202 -11.56 1.61 -20.20
C GLN A 202 -11.21 2.57 -21.37
N VAL A 203 -12.03 2.63 -22.40
CA VAL A 203 -11.88 3.62 -23.47
C VAL A 203 -12.33 4.98 -22.93
N LYS A 204 -11.47 5.98 -23.04
CA LYS A 204 -11.79 7.34 -22.62
C LYS A 204 -12.67 8.01 -23.67
N LEU A 205 -13.88 8.43 -23.26
CA LEU A 205 -14.90 9.01 -24.12
C LEU A 205 -14.98 10.55 -23.95
N TYR A 206 -14.59 11.05 -22.77
CA TYR A 206 -14.55 12.49 -22.47
C TYR A 206 -13.34 12.79 -21.59
N ASP A 207 -12.76 13.98 -21.80
CA ASP A 207 -11.69 14.55 -20.95
C ASP A 207 -11.79 16.07 -21.02
N GLY A 208 -12.08 16.74 -19.90
CA GLY A 208 -12.22 18.18 -19.86
C GLY A 208 -12.64 18.72 -18.50
N ASN A 209 -12.98 20.01 -18.49
CA ASN A 209 -13.38 20.74 -17.29
C ASN A 209 -14.85 21.24 -17.34
N ASN A 210 -15.65 20.72 -18.26
CA ASN A 210 -17.09 20.93 -18.23
C ASN A 210 -17.74 19.94 -17.26
N PHE A 211 -18.58 20.44 -16.39
CA PHE A 211 -19.26 19.66 -15.36
C PHE A 211 -20.71 19.31 -15.73
N LEU A 212 -21.10 19.66 -16.95
CA LEU A 212 -22.32 19.22 -17.62
C LEU A 212 -21.88 18.32 -18.79
N ILE A 213 -21.99 17.02 -18.61
CA ILE A 213 -21.52 16.04 -19.59
C ILE A 213 -22.72 15.58 -20.44
N ASP A 214 -22.64 15.81 -21.74
CA ASP A 214 -23.62 15.27 -22.69
C ASP A 214 -23.39 13.76 -22.83
N MET A 215 -24.34 13.00 -22.32
CA MET A 215 -24.39 11.54 -22.40
C MET A 215 -25.28 11.05 -23.53
N SER A 216 -26.00 11.92 -24.25
CA SER A 216 -26.97 11.55 -25.28
C SER A 216 -26.36 10.77 -26.43
N PRO A 217 -25.10 11.02 -26.87
CA PRO A 217 -24.46 10.23 -27.91
C PRO A 217 -24.05 8.82 -27.47
N LEU A 218 -24.08 8.53 -26.16
CA LEU A 218 -23.59 7.26 -25.60
C LEU A 218 -24.70 6.22 -25.55
N SER A 219 -24.37 4.98 -25.83
CA SER A 219 -25.29 3.85 -25.71
C SER A 219 -25.71 3.59 -24.28
N SER A 220 -26.88 3.00 -24.05
CA SER A 220 -27.28 2.53 -22.73
C SER A 220 -26.26 1.55 -22.16
N GLY A 221 -25.87 1.74 -20.90
CA GLY A 221 -24.83 0.91 -20.29
C GLY A 221 -24.20 1.54 -19.02
N ILE A 222 -23.10 0.95 -18.61
CA ILE A 222 -22.32 1.39 -17.44
C ILE A 222 -21.12 2.21 -17.90
N TYR A 223 -20.90 3.33 -17.24
CA TYR A 223 -19.77 4.23 -17.46
C TYR A 223 -19.08 4.55 -16.12
N PHE A 224 -17.81 4.87 -16.20
CA PHE A 224 -17.00 5.30 -15.05
C PHE A 224 -16.59 6.74 -15.25
N VAL A 225 -16.92 7.58 -14.27
CA VAL A 225 -16.60 9.01 -14.27
C VAL A 225 -15.51 9.24 -13.23
N ASN A 226 -14.32 9.60 -13.70
CA ASN A 226 -13.19 9.99 -12.86
C ASN A 226 -13.20 11.50 -12.70
N VAL A 227 -13.44 11.97 -11.48
CA VAL A 227 -13.41 13.39 -11.12
C VAL A 227 -12.09 13.68 -10.42
N ARG A 228 -11.27 14.58 -11.00
CA ARG A 228 -10.00 15.01 -10.44
C ARG A 228 -10.16 16.37 -9.77
N PHE A 229 -9.54 16.52 -8.61
CA PHE A 229 -9.55 17.74 -7.82
C PHE A 229 -8.24 18.52 -7.97
N ASN A 230 -8.28 19.84 -7.59
CA ASN A 230 -7.12 20.73 -7.67
C ASN A 230 -5.92 20.26 -6.85
N ASN A 231 -6.13 19.47 -5.81
CA ASN A 231 -5.09 18.85 -5.00
C ASN A 231 -4.51 17.55 -5.59
N HIS A 232 -4.78 17.28 -6.87
CA HIS A 232 -4.35 16.06 -7.60
C HIS A 232 -4.95 14.73 -7.15
N THR A 233 -5.87 14.73 -6.19
CA THR A 233 -6.65 13.52 -5.86
C THR A 233 -7.75 13.28 -6.90
N SER A 234 -8.26 12.05 -6.96
CA SER A 234 -9.38 11.74 -7.86
C SER A 234 -10.36 10.75 -7.24
N VAL A 235 -11.61 10.80 -7.71
CA VAL A 235 -12.69 9.90 -7.31
C VAL A 235 -13.36 9.34 -8.54
N ILE A 236 -13.57 8.01 -8.58
CA ILE A 236 -14.28 7.33 -9.65
C ILE A 236 -15.70 6.99 -9.17
N LYS A 237 -16.69 7.38 -9.98
CA LYS A 237 -18.10 7.04 -9.74
C LYS A 237 -18.66 6.25 -10.91
N LYS A 238 -19.44 5.21 -10.59
CA LYS A 238 -20.20 4.43 -11.57
C LYS A 238 -21.49 5.17 -11.95
N ILE A 239 -21.73 5.36 -13.25
CA ILE A 239 -22.93 5.96 -13.83
C ILE A 239 -23.63 4.93 -14.70
N ILE A 240 -24.95 4.91 -14.63
CA ILE A 240 -25.81 4.08 -15.48
C ILE A 240 -26.47 5.01 -16.49
N LYS A 241 -26.22 4.78 -17.79
CA LYS A 241 -26.90 5.43 -18.90
C LYS A 241 -28.10 4.57 -19.31
N LYS A 242 -29.28 5.21 -19.38
CA LYS A 242 -30.50 4.60 -19.95
C LYS A 242 -30.57 4.73 -21.46
#